data_7528ab80d99625acd7df1d24014fadd4
#
_entry.id   7528ab80d99625acd7df1d24014fadd4
#
_cell.length_a   1.000
_cell.length_b   1.000
_cell.length_c   1.000
_cell.angle_alpha   90.00
_cell.angle_beta   90.00
_cell.angle_gamma   90.00
#
_symmetry.space_group_name_H-M   'P 1'
#
loop_
_entity.id
_entity.type
_entity.pdbx_description
1 polymer ?
#
loop_
_entity_poly.entity_id
_entity_poly.type
_entity_poly.pdbx_seq_one_letter_code
_entity_poly.pdbx_strand_id
1 'polypeptide(L)'
;RPAGWNLLGKPGVRRDTIGPTRISVAAPVGEGLRRMDILALFHWTVPTLQKIFPEFPAHLLVVGAGDPMWRGALSGPWSLYVHADRPLLSENGTSTFLHELVHVAMRARGEPGADWIVEGLAEYYSLEVLRRSGTLSERRFEQAHRSLAEWAARAAGPLDTEHSTGATTARSVGVL
;
A
#
# COMPACT_ATOMS: atom_id res chain seq x y z
N ARG A 1 -23.12 5.29 8.37
CA ARG A 1 -22.01 6.22 8.08
C ARG A 1 -21.16 5.59 6.97
N PRO A 2 -20.67 6.37 5.97
CA PRO A 2 -19.73 5.82 5.01
C PRO A 2 -18.48 5.32 5.76
N ALA A 3 -18.05 4.10 5.43
CA ALA A 3 -16.83 3.52 5.99
C ALA A 3 -15.65 3.82 5.04
N GLY A 4 -14.46 4.01 5.61
CA GLY A 4 -13.24 4.28 4.84
C GLY A 4 -13.10 5.73 4.37
N TRP A 5 -12.23 5.93 3.40
CA TRP A 5 -11.92 7.23 2.84
C TRP A 5 -13.05 7.74 1.93
N ASN A 6 -13.31 9.04 1.99
CA ASN A 6 -14.31 9.72 1.17
C ASN A 6 -13.73 11.03 0.65
N LEU A 7 -14.14 11.41 -0.56
CA LEU A 7 -13.78 12.69 -1.17
C LEU A 7 -15.03 13.50 -1.44
N LEU A 8 -15.13 14.69 -0.87
CA LEU A 8 -16.24 15.62 -1.06
C LEU A 8 -15.76 16.84 -1.88
N GLY A 9 -16.63 17.37 -2.73
CA GLY A 9 -16.36 18.55 -3.55
C GLY A 9 -16.44 18.26 -5.04
N LYS A 10 -15.48 18.77 -5.83
CA LYS A 10 -15.38 18.55 -7.28
C LYS A 10 -14.26 17.55 -7.59
N PRO A 11 -14.50 16.23 -7.51
CA PRO A 11 -13.49 15.23 -7.78
C PRO A 11 -13.27 15.00 -9.26
N GLY A 12 -11.99 14.91 -9.66
CA GLY A 12 -11.59 14.26 -10.90
C GLY A 12 -11.43 12.77 -10.63
N VAL A 13 -12.15 11.93 -11.36
CA VAL A 13 -12.16 10.47 -11.13
C VAL A 13 -11.78 9.71 -12.40
N ARG A 14 -10.96 8.67 -12.24
CA ARG A 14 -10.78 7.61 -13.24
C ARG A 14 -11.27 6.29 -12.65
N ARG A 15 -11.92 5.48 -13.48
CA ARG A 15 -12.49 4.19 -13.08
C ARG A 15 -12.03 3.11 -14.03
N ASP A 16 -11.88 1.91 -13.48
CA ASP A 16 -11.60 0.72 -14.25
C ASP A 16 -12.13 -0.52 -13.52
N THR A 17 -12.14 -1.66 -14.22
CA THR A 17 -12.52 -2.94 -13.65
C THR A 17 -11.39 -3.94 -13.89
N ILE A 18 -10.87 -4.53 -12.82
CA ILE A 18 -9.79 -5.52 -12.85
C ILE A 18 -10.28 -6.81 -12.21
N GLY A 19 -10.52 -7.82 -13.05
CA GLY A 19 -11.20 -9.04 -12.61
C GLY A 19 -12.58 -8.69 -12.03
N PRO A 20 -12.95 -9.17 -10.84
CA PRO A 20 -14.21 -8.86 -10.18
C PRO A 20 -14.24 -7.49 -9.49
N THR A 21 -13.11 -6.75 -9.42
CA THR A 21 -12.98 -5.53 -8.64
C THR A 21 -13.19 -4.28 -9.49
N ARG A 22 -14.13 -3.43 -9.10
CA ARG A 22 -14.28 -2.07 -9.64
C ARG A 22 -13.42 -1.09 -8.84
N ILE A 23 -12.53 -0.38 -9.53
CA ILE A 23 -11.57 0.54 -8.92
C ILE A 23 -11.91 1.96 -9.34
N SER A 24 -11.94 2.87 -8.38
CA SER A 24 -12.06 4.30 -8.62
C SER A 24 -10.85 5.01 -8.03
N VAL A 25 -10.15 5.82 -8.83
CA VAL A 25 -9.05 6.68 -8.38
C VAL A 25 -9.52 8.13 -8.49
N ALA A 26 -9.63 8.80 -7.35
CA ALA A 26 -10.21 10.13 -7.23
C ALA A 26 -9.27 11.10 -6.53
N ALA A 27 -9.25 12.34 -6.99
CA ALA A 27 -8.59 13.46 -6.33
C ALA A 27 -9.33 14.74 -6.66
N PRO A 28 -9.17 15.86 -5.92
CA PRO A 28 -9.68 17.16 -6.32
C PRO A 28 -9.26 17.51 -7.74
N VAL A 29 -10.11 18.24 -8.45
CA VAL A 29 -9.75 18.78 -9.78
C VAL A 29 -8.59 19.75 -9.62
N GLY A 30 -7.56 19.61 -10.46
CA GLY A 30 -6.33 20.41 -10.36
C GLY A 30 -5.20 19.73 -9.59
N GLU A 31 -5.51 18.69 -8.79
CA GLU A 31 -4.48 17.89 -8.11
C GLU A 31 -3.66 17.05 -9.10
N GLY A 32 -2.35 17.01 -8.85
CA GLY A 32 -1.36 16.29 -9.65
C GLY A 32 -1.38 14.77 -9.54
N LEU A 33 -2.39 14.16 -8.89
CA LEU A 33 -2.46 12.72 -8.72
C LEU A 33 -2.47 12.00 -10.08
N ARG A 34 -1.51 11.12 -10.30
CA ARG A 34 -1.32 10.34 -11.53
C ARG A 34 -2.29 9.16 -11.60
N ARG A 35 -3.58 9.46 -11.80
CA ARG A 35 -4.70 8.48 -11.72
C ARG A 35 -4.54 7.32 -12.70
N MET A 36 -4.06 7.59 -13.92
CA MET A 36 -3.88 6.54 -14.94
C MET A 36 -2.69 5.64 -14.61
N ASP A 37 -1.61 6.20 -14.07
CA ASP A 37 -0.43 5.42 -13.68
C ASP A 37 -0.75 4.49 -12.49
N ILE A 38 -1.59 4.97 -11.55
CA ILE A 38 -2.10 4.13 -10.45
C ILE A 38 -2.94 2.97 -11.00
N LEU A 39 -3.86 3.24 -11.93
CA LEU A 39 -4.64 2.18 -12.57
C LEU A 39 -3.76 1.20 -13.35
N ALA A 40 -2.74 1.70 -14.06
CA ALA A 40 -1.78 0.86 -14.76
C ALA A 40 -1.00 -0.06 -13.79
N LEU A 41 -0.51 0.47 -12.67
CA LEU A 41 0.11 -0.35 -11.61
C LEU A 41 -0.85 -1.43 -11.11
N PHE A 42 -2.11 -1.07 -10.89
CA PHE A 42 -3.12 -1.99 -10.38
C PHE A 42 -3.49 -3.08 -11.39
N HIS A 43 -3.47 -2.79 -12.69
CA HIS A 43 -3.64 -3.81 -13.73
C HIS A 43 -2.58 -4.92 -13.64
N TRP A 44 -1.34 -4.57 -13.28
CA TRP A 44 -0.28 -5.55 -13.09
C TRP A 44 -0.38 -6.29 -11.77
N THR A 45 -0.81 -5.64 -10.70
CA THR A 45 -0.64 -6.13 -9.32
C THR A 45 -1.92 -6.72 -8.70
N VAL A 46 -3.09 -6.15 -8.99
CA VAL A 46 -4.37 -6.61 -8.41
C VAL A 46 -4.71 -8.06 -8.77
N PRO A 47 -4.48 -8.59 -9.98
CA PRO A 47 -4.72 -10.01 -10.26
C PRO A 47 -3.89 -10.95 -9.38
N THR A 48 -2.68 -10.54 -9.00
CA THR A 48 -1.84 -11.29 -8.06
C THR A 48 -2.37 -11.20 -6.63
N LEU A 49 -2.80 -10.01 -6.20
CA LEU A 49 -3.46 -9.82 -4.90
C LEU A 49 -4.73 -10.67 -4.76
N GLN A 50 -5.56 -10.72 -5.78
CA GLN A 50 -6.79 -11.54 -5.80
C GLN A 50 -6.51 -13.04 -5.67
N LYS A 51 -5.36 -13.51 -6.16
CA LYS A 51 -4.93 -14.91 -5.99
C LYS A 51 -4.42 -15.20 -4.57
N ILE A 52 -3.75 -14.24 -3.95
CA ILE A 52 -3.21 -14.37 -2.58
C ILE A 52 -4.33 -14.19 -1.55
N PHE A 53 -5.22 -13.23 -1.80
CA PHE A 53 -6.33 -12.86 -0.93
C PHE A 53 -7.67 -13.06 -1.66
N PRO A 54 -8.28 -14.26 -1.59
CA PRO A 54 -9.52 -14.55 -2.34
C PRO A 54 -10.70 -13.64 -1.99
N GLU A 55 -10.72 -13.07 -0.77
CA GLU A 55 -11.73 -12.11 -0.30
C GLU A 55 -11.38 -10.65 -0.66
N PHE A 56 -10.55 -10.43 -1.69
CA PHE A 56 -10.23 -9.09 -2.15
C PHE A 56 -11.52 -8.31 -2.50
N PRO A 57 -11.62 -7.02 -2.15
CA PRO A 57 -12.88 -6.28 -2.26
C PRO A 57 -13.38 -6.15 -3.70
N ALA A 58 -14.70 -6.29 -3.90
CA ALA A 58 -15.35 -6.05 -5.18
C ALA A 58 -15.36 -4.55 -5.59
N HIS A 59 -15.13 -3.64 -4.64
CA HIS A 59 -15.01 -2.20 -4.87
C HIS A 59 -13.82 -1.65 -4.11
N LEU A 60 -13.02 -0.85 -4.79
CA LEU A 60 -11.87 -0.15 -4.19
C LEU A 60 -11.91 1.33 -4.56
N LEU A 61 -11.80 2.20 -3.57
CA LEU A 61 -11.62 3.63 -3.76
C LEU A 61 -10.20 4.05 -3.35
N VAL A 62 -9.48 4.68 -4.27
CA VAL A 62 -8.24 5.38 -3.98
C VAL A 62 -8.53 6.87 -3.97
N VAL A 63 -8.23 7.53 -2.87
CA VAL A 63 -8.35 8.98 -2.73
C VAL A 63 -6.97 9.58 -2.63
N GLY A 64 -6.67 10.57 -3.47
CA GLY A 64 -5.42 11.31 -3.40
C GLY A 64 -5.64 12.80 -3.18
N ALA A 65 -4.73 13.42 -2.47
CA ALA A 65 -4.64 14.87 -2.33
C ALA A 65 -3.18 15.28 -2.10
N GLY A 66 -2.85 16.52 -2.49
CA GLY A 66 -1.55 17.13 -2.22
C GLY A 66 -1.55 17.89 -0.90
N ASP A 67 -0.58 18.80 -0.74
CA ASP A 67 -0.46 19.67 0.43
C ASP A 67 -1.76 20.50 0.64
N PRO A 68 -2.15 20.77 1.89
CA PRO A 68 -1.43 20.49 3.14
C PRO A 68 -1.76 19.12 3.77
N MET A 69 -2.28 18.18 3.01
CA MET A 69 -2.60 16.85 3.54
C MET A 69 -1.32 16.08 3.94
N TRP A 70 -1.47 15.14 4.87
CA TRP A 70 -0.36 14.30 5.32
C TRP A 70 0.33 13.57 4.15
N ARG A 71 1.66 13.66 4.08
CA ARG A 71 2.48 13.14 2.98
C ARG A 71 2.73 11.64 3.02
N GLY A 72 1.77 10.86 3.49
CA GLY A 72 1.81 9.41 3.56
C GLY A 72 0.73 8.73 2.73
N ALA A 73 0.39 7.52 3.17
CA ALA A 73 -0.79 6.80 2.72
C ALA A 73 -1.41 6.06 3.89
N LEU A 74 -2.70 5.81 3.85
CA LEU A 74 -3.45 5.13 4.90
C LEU A 74 -4.56 4.28 4.28
N SER A 75 -4.64 3.03 4.69
CA SER A 75 -5.73 2.13 4.36
C SER A 75 -6.98 2.43 5.21
N GLY A 76 -8.11 2.09 4.66
CA GLY A 76 -9.42 2.08 5.31
C GLY A 76 -10.29 0.99 4.70
N PRO A 77 -11.48 0.75 5.23
CA PRO A 77 -12.40 -0.24 4.64
C PRO A 77 -12.62 0.03 3.16
N TRP A 78 -12.18 -0.91 2.31
CA TRP A 78 -12.29 -0.87 0.83
C TRP A 78 -11.77 0.40 0.18
N SER A 79 -10.85 1.08 0.83
CA SER A 79 -10.32 2.35 0.35
C SER A 79 -8.92 2.62 0.87
N LEU A 80 -8.20 3.46 0.17
CA LEU A 80 -6.93 4.00 0.65
C LEU A 80 -6.80 5.48 0.29
N TYR A 81 -6.15 6.23 1.16
CA TYR A 81 -5.65 7.57 0.90
C TYR A 81 -4.18 7.48 0.50
N VAL A 82 -3.76 8.35 -0.41
CA VAL A 82 -2.35 8.54 -0.76
C VAL A 82 -2.08 10.01 -1.09
N HIS A 83 -0.93 10.52 -0.61
CA HIS A 83 -0.49 11.85 -1.01
C HIS A 83 -0.11 11.87 -2.50
N ALA A 84 -0.49 12.95 -3.22
CA ALA A 84 -0.33 13.05 -4.67
C ALA A 84 1.13 12.93 -5.16
N ASP A 85 2.10 13.36 -4.35
CA ASP A 85 3.53 13.30 -4.65
C ASP A 85 4.19 11.95 -4.34
N ARG A 86 3.44 10.99 -3.77
CA ARG A 86 4.02 9.68 -3.49
C ARG A 86 4.38 8.94 -4.78
N PRO A 87 5.61 8.43 -4.89
CA PRO A 87 5.99 7.59 -6.02
C PRO A 87 5.22 6.27 -5.98
N LEU A 88 4.91 5.71 -7.15
CA LEU A 88 4.30 4.38 -7.25
C LEU A 88 5.22 3.28 -6.73
N LEU A 89 6.52 3.43 -7.03
CA LEU A 89 7.62 2.61 -6.51
C LEU A 89 8.70 3.54 -5.99
N SER A 90 9.21 3.27 -4.80
CA SER A 90 10.33 3.98 -4.21
C SER A 90 11.66 3.54 -4.84
N GLU A 91 12.73 4.29 -4.62
CA GLU A 91 14.06 3.95 -5.12
C GLU A 91 14.56 2.60 -4.56
N ASN A 92 14.23 2.30 -3.31
CA ASN A 92 14.55 1.02 -2.66
C ASN A 92 13.68 -0.16 -3.12
N GLY A 93 12.73 0.05 -4.05
CA GLY A 93 11.88 -1.01 -4.62
C GLY A 93 10.58 -1.28 -3.86
N THR A 94 10.29 -0.57 -2.76
CA THR A 94 9.02 -0.71 -2.05
C THR A 94 7.91 0.15 -2.66
N SER A 95 6.66 -0.14 -2.33
CA SER A 95 5.49 0.61 -2.80
C SER A 95 4.51 0.89 -1.66
N THR A 96 4.41 2.16 -1.27
CA THR A 96 3.40 2.60 -0.30
C THR A 96 1.97 2.25 -0.76
N PHE A 97 1.69 2.34 -2.06
CA PHE A 97 0.38 1.96 -2.61
C PHE A 97 0.07 0.48 -2.37
N LEU A 98 1.02 -0.41 -2.63
CA LEU A 98 0.81 -1.85 -2.46
C LEU A 98 0.80 -2.24 -1.00
N HIS A 99 1.60 -1.59 -0.16
CA HIS A 99 1.57 -1.77 1.29
C HIS A 99 0.15 -1.51 1.83
N GLU A 100 -0.43 -0.33 1.54
CA GLU A 100 -1.79 0.00 1.97
C GLU A 100 -2.85 -0.90 1.31
N LEU A 101 -2.63 -1.32 0.06
CA LEU A 101 -3.54 -2.21 -0.62
C LEU A 101 -3.55 -3.62 -0.03
N VAL A 102 -2.41 -4.09 0.51
CA VAL A 102 -2.33 -5.34 1.27
C VAL A 102 -3.12 -5.22 2.58
N HIS A 103 -3.04 -4.11 3.31
CA HIS A 103 -3.90 -3.88 4.48
C HIS A 103 -5.39 -3.97 4.12
N VAL A 104 -5.80 -3.34 3.01
CA VAL A 104 -7.20 -3.43 2.52
C VAL A 104 -7.60 -4.88 2.19
N ALA A 105 -6.69 -5.65 1.60
CA ALA A 105 -6.92 -7.04 1.22
C ALA A 105 -6.95 -7.98 2.43
N MET A 106 -6.00 -7.82 3.33
CA MET A 106 -5.77 -8.67 4.49
C MET A 106 -6.84 -8.46 5.58
N ARG A 107 -7.32 -7.23 5.74
CA ARG A 107 -8.30 -6.82 6.77
C ARG A 107 -7.90 -7.20 8.20
N ALA A 108 -6.65 -7.51 8.42
CA ALA A 108 -6.11 -7.83 9.74
C ALA A 108 -5.86 -6.54 10.53
N ARG A 109 -6.00 -6.63 11.84
CA ARG A 109 -5.59 -5.59 12.79
C ARG A 109 -4.74 -6.26 13.86
N GLY A 110 -3.66 -5.60 14.24
CA GLY A 110 -2.86 -6.04 15.37
C GLY A 110 -3.59 -5.81 16.70
N GLU A 111 -3.43 -6.72 17.63
CA GLU A 111 -3.70 -6.44 19.04
C GLU A 111 -2.70 -5.40 19.57
N PRO A 112 -2.98 -4.72 20.67
CA PRO A 112 -2.02 -3.80 21.28
C PRO A 112 -0.63 -4.44 21.46
N GLY A 113 0.42 -3.83 20.89
CA GLY A 113 1.78 -4.36 20.87
C GLY A 113 2.08 -5.38 19.76
N ALA A 114 1.10 -5.77 18.95
CA ALA A 114 1.26 -6.71 17.83
C ALA A 114 1.09 -6.05 16.44
N ASP A 115 0.98 -4.73 16.38
CA ASP A 115 0.84 -3.96 15.14
C ASP A 115 1.98 -4.24 14.14
N TRP A 116 3.19 -4.48 14.65
CA TRP A 116 4.37 -4.82 13.86
C TRP A 116 4.18 -6.08 12.99
N ILE A 117 3.36 -7.05 13.42
CA ILE A 117 3.10 -8.27 12.63
C ILE A 117 2.31 -7.89 11.38
N VAL A 118 1.27 -7.10 11.55
CA VAL A 118 0.40 -6.67 10.45
C VAL A 118 1.16 -5.79 9.46
N GLU A 119 1.98 -4.87 9.96
CA GLU A 119 2.84 -4.00 9.17
C GLU A 119 3.92 -4.79 8.41
N GLY A 120 4.57 -5.76 9.09
CA GLY A 120 5.55 -6.64 8.45
C GLY A 120 4.94 -7.50 7.35
N LEU A 121 3.76 -8.07 7.58
CA LEU A 121 3.02 -8.82 6.57
C LEU A 121 2.62 -7.93 5.39
N ALA A 122 2.17 -6.70 5.65
CA ALA A 122 1.81 -5.76 4.59
C ALA A 122 3.02 -5.44 3.68
N GLU A 123 4.18 -5.18 4.26
CA GLU A 123 5.40 -4.92 3.50
C GLU A 123 5.89 -6.17 2.76
N TYR A 124 5.93 -7.32 3.42
CA TYR A 124 6.33 -8.59 2.81
C TYR A 124 5.45 -8.92 1.60
N TYR A 125 4.13 -8.91 1.76
CA TYR A 125 3.22 -9.23 0.66
C TYR A 125 3.22 -8.16 -0.44
N SER A 126 3.48 -6.89 -0.13
CA SER A 126 3.62 -5.85 -1.13
C SER A 126 4.79 -6.15 -2.08
N LEU A 127 5.95 -6.56 -1.53
CA LEU A 127 7.12 -6.96 -2.29
C LEU A 127 6.87 -8.25 -3.11
N GLU A 128 6.24 -9.26 -2.50
CA GLU A 128 5.88 -10.50 -3.18
C GLU A 128 4.92 -10.27 -4.35
N VAL A 129 3.95 -9.38 -4.18
CA VAL A 129 3.02 -9.00 -5.25
C VAL A 129 3.76 -8.32 -6.40
N LEU A 130 4.67 -7.39 -6.11
CA LEU A 130 5.50 -6.73 -7.12
C LEU A 130 6.37 -7.72 -7.89
N ARG A 131 6.98 -8.68 -7.19
CA ARG A 131 7.78 -9.75 -7.80
C ARG A 131 6.93 -10.67 -8.67
N ARG A 132 5.86 -11.24 -8.10
CA ARG A 132 5.00 -12.23 -8.78
C ARG A 132 4.25 -11.64 -9.97
N SER A 133 3.95 -10.36 -9.94
CA SER A 133 3.33 -9.65 -11.06
C SER A 133 4.32 -9.27 -12.17
N GLY A 134 5.63 -9.46 -11.95
CA GLY A 134 6.68 -9.03 -12.88
C GLY A 134 6.94 -7.53 -12.89
N THR A 135 6.30 -6.76 -11.98
CA THR A 135 6.51 -5.31 -11.85
C THR A 135 7.89 -4.99 -11.28
N LEU A 136 8.42 -5.89 -10.46
CA LEU A 136 9.76 -5.83 -9.90
C LEU A 136 10.58 -7.03 -10.37
N SER A 137 11.77 -6.78 -10.92
CA SER A 137 12.68 -7.87 -11.30
C SER A 137 13.24 -8.58 -10.06
N GLU A 138 13.64 -9.86 -10.20
CA GLU A 138 14.21 -10.65 -9.10
C GLU A 138 15.40 -9.92 -8.44
N ARG A 139 16.31 -9.37 -9.22
CA ARG A 139 17.45 -8.58 -8.71
C ARG A 139 17.00 -7.39 -7.86
N ARG A 140 15.96 -6.67 -8.27
CA ARG A 140 15.44 -5.52 -7.51
C ARG A 140 14.67 -5.96 -6.27
N PHE A 141 13.99 -7.10 -6.33
CA PHE A 141 13.34 -7.71 -5.18
C PHE A 141 14.36 -8.09 -4.08
N GLU A 142 15.45 -8.77 -4.46
CA GLU A 142 16.54 -9.07 -3.54
C GLU A 142 17.20 -7.80 -2.97
N GLN A 143 17.36 -6.77 -3.80
CA GLN A 143 17.89 -5.49 -3.35
C GLN A 143 16.95 -4.80 -2.34
N ALA A 144 15.65 -4.85 -2.55
CA ALA A 144 14.66 -4.31 -1.61
C ALA A 144 14.74 -5.01 -0.26
N HIS A 145 14.82 -6.35 -0.24
CA HIS A 145 15.01 -7.12 0.98
C HIS A 145 16.31 -6.77 1.69
N ARG A 146 17.43 -6.64 0.97
CA ARG A 146 18.71 -6.20 1.57
C ARG A 146 18.59 -4.80 2.18
N SER A 147 17.95 -3.86 1.49
CA SER A 147 17.74 -2.51 2.01
C SER A 147 16.90 -2.48 3.29
N LEU A 148 15.84 -3.30 3.35
CA LEU A 148 15.03 -3.48 4.56
C LEU A 148 15.86 -4.10 5.70
N ALA A 149 16.65 -5.14 5.43
CA ALA A 149 17.51 -5.77 6.41
C ALA A 149 18.58 -4.82 6.96
N GLU A 150 19.19 -4.00 6.10
CA GLU A 150 20.15 -2.96 6.52
C GLU A 150 19.49 -1.87 7.37
N TRP A 151 18.25 -1.48 7.02
CA TRP A 151 17.49 -0.54 7.84
C TRP A 151 17.12 -1.15 9.18
N ALA A 152 16.63 -2.39 9.19
CA ALA A 152 16.32 -3.15 10.38
C ALA A 152 17.52 -3.27 11.34
N ALA A 153 18.71 -3.55 10.79
CA ALA A 153 19.94 -3.67 11.58
C ALA A 153 20.39 -2.36 12.26
N ARG A 154 20.03 -1.23 11.66
CA ARG A 154 20.31 0.11 12.24
C ARG A 154 19.23 0.58 13.20
N ALA A 155 18.06 -0.03 13.17
CA ALA A 155 16.93 0.35 14.00
C ALA A 155 17.08 -0.25 15.40
N ALA A 156 16.95 0.57 16.43
CA ALA A 156 16.93 0.15 17.82
C ALA A 156 15.51 0.15 18.38
N GLY A 157 15.30 -0.54 19.50
CA GLY A 157 14.06 -0.54 20.25
C GLY A 157 13.22 -1.82 20.12
N PRO A 158 12.17 -1.96 20.91
CA PRO A 158 11.29 -3.13 20.89
C PRO A 158 10.43 -3.15 19.62
N LEU A 159 9.86 -4.32 19.28
CA LEU A 159 8.85 -4.45 18.24
C LEU A 159 7.43 -4.19 18.75
N ASP A 160 7.18 -4.52 20.01
CA ASP A 160 5.89 -4.40 20.71
C ASP A 160 5.54 -2.96 21.11
N THR A 161 5.74 -2.03 20.19
CA THR A 161 5.36 -0.62 20.37
C THR A 161 3.85 -0.42 20.10
N GLU A 162 3.27 0.63 20.70
CA GLU A 162 1.86 0.96 20.49
C GLU A 162 1.54 1.24 19.00
N HIS A 163 2.49 1.85 18.29
CA HIS A 163 2.38 2.12 16.86
C HIS A 163 3.68 1.77 16.14
N SER A 164 3.54 1.06 15.05
CA SER A 164 4.67 0.71 14.19
C SER A 164 5.21 1.94 13.44
N THR A 165 6.50 1.94 13.25
CA THR A 165 7.23 2.90 12.42
C THR A 165 7.80 2.19 11.21
N GLY A 166 8.27 2.91 10.20
CA GLY A 166 8.96 2.28 9.07
C GLY A 166 10.16 1.42 9.49
N ALA A 167 10.83 1.77 10.59
CA ALA A 167 11.91 0.97 11.15
C ALA A 167 11.41 -0.33 11.78
N THR A 168 10.27 -0.29 12.49
CA THR A 168 9.60 -1.48 13.04
C THR A 168 9.13 -2.39 11.91
N THR A 169 8.51 -1.82 10.87
CA THR A 169 8.08 -2.55 9.67
C THR A 169 9.25 -3.26 9.00
N ALA A 170 10.38 -2.58 8.80
CA ALA A 170 11.58 -3.19 8.21
C ALA A 170 12.11 -4.36 9.03
N ARG A 171 12.12 -4.24 10.37
CA ARG A 171 12.54 -5.33 11.28
C ARG A 171 11.56 -6.49 11.27
N SER A 172 10.26 -6.21 11.15
CA SER A 172 9.21 -7.23 11.12
C SER A 172 9.34 -8.15 9.90
N VAL A 173 9.67 -7.60 8.74
CA VAL A 173 9.92 -8.39 7.52
C VAL A 173 11.05 -9.40 7.70
N GLY A 174 12.07 -9.08 8.52
CA GLY A 174 13.17 -9.99 8.81
C GLY A 174 12.85 -11.08 9.83
N VAL A 175 11.73 -10.99 10.53
CA VAL A 175 11.25 -11.97 11.51
C VAL A 175 10.24 -12.95 10.89
N LEU A 176 9.51 -12.49 9.87
CA LEU A 176 8.49 -13.26 9.13
C LEU A 176 9.12 -14.10 8.03
#